data_6f992890f55ad63fe8bb9b1f72927b9b
#
_entry.id   6f992890f55ad63fe8bb9b1f72927b9b
#
_cell.length_a   1.000
_cell.length_b   1.000
_cell.length_c   1.000
_cell.angle_alpha   90.00
_cell.angle_beta   90.00
_cell.angle_gamma   90.00
#
_symmetry.space_group_name_H-M   'P 1'
#
loop_
_entity.id
_entity.type
_entity.pdbx_description
1 polymer ?
#
loop_
_entity_poly.entity_id
_entity_poly.type
_entity_poly.pdbx_seq_one_letter_code
_entity_poly.pdbx_strand_id
1 'polypeptide(L)'
;MKRIIALILILLFVFSGCAWFKSKEEKTALELVSDGIDQFNNEDYQDSIESFEKLRDWYPFSKYVILAELKIADAYYHIKNYEEAVAAYEAFENLHPRNEAIPYVIFQIGLCYYEQIDTIDRDQTHAKNALDTFNRLKKQFPEDIYAHRAGDHIKKCIKSLAGHEFYVGFFYYKSKHYKAALNRFKSVLSNFPDVGFHQQALQYVSLCEKLLTKDQKN
;
A
#
# COMPACT_ATOMS: atom_id res chain seq x y z
N MET A 1 -27.67 46.20 -52.67
CA MET A 1 -27.78 46.47 -51.23
C MET A 1 -27.92 45.22 -50.39
N LYS A 2 -28.94 44.33 -50.60
CA LYS A 2 -29.16 43.13 -49.78
C LYS A 2 -27.96 42.17 -49.73
N ARG A 3 -27.20 41.97 -50.82
CA ARG A 3 -26.03 41.09 -50.90
C ARG A 3 -24.81 41.66 -50.14
N ILE A 4 -24.65 42.98 -50.09
CA ILE A 4 -23.57 43.65 -49.34
C ILE A 4 -23.83 43.59 -47.84
N ILE A 5 -25.10 43.73 -47.42
CA ILE A 5 -25.52 43.59 -46.02
C ILE A 5 -25.29 42.18 -45.52
N ALA A 6 -25.60 41.16 -46.34
CA ALA A 6 -25.33 39.76 -46.00
C ALA A 6 -23.86 39.43 -45.84
N LEU A 7 -22.97 40.00 -46.68
CA LEU A 7 -21.52 39.85 -46.57
C LEU A 7 -20.96 40.54 -45.32
N ILE A 8 -21.48 41.71 -44.95
CA ILE A 8 -21.06 42.40 -43.70
C ILE A 8 -21.51 41.62 -42.46
N LEU A 9 -22.72 41.02 -42.48
CA LEU A 9 -23.20 40.17 -41.37
C LEU A 9 -22.37 38.89 -41.22
N ILE A 10 -21.97 38.27 -42.33
CA ILE A 10 -21.07 37.10 -42.29
C ILE A 10 -19.68 37.48 -41.76
N LEU A 11 -19.15 38.63 -42.17
CA LEU A 11 -17.85 39.14 -41.68
C LEU A 11 -17.87 39.44 -40.18
N LEU A 12 -18.96 39.99 -39.66
CA LEU A 12 -19.14 40.24 -38.21
C LEU A 12 -19.23 38.94 -37.40
N PHE A 13 -19.79 37.86 -37.98
CA PHE A 13 -19.85 36.56 -37.30
C PHE A 13 -18.49 35.87 -37.22
N VAL A 14 -17.60 36.06 -38.20
CA VAL A 14 -16.25 35.49 -38.22
C VAL A 14 -15.35 36.18 -37.21
N PHE A 15 -15.53 37.47 -36.93
CA PHE A 15 -14.75 38.22 -35.93
C PHE A 15 -15.22 38.00 -34.48
N SER A 16 -16.44 37.48 -34.26
CA SER A 16 -16.93 37.17 -32.90
C SER A 16 -16.44 35.86 -32.35
N GLY A 17 -15.80 35.01 -33.17
CA GLY A 17 -15.36 33.66 -32.80
C GLY A 17 -14.07 33.60 -31.97
N CYS A 18 -13.25 34.67 -31.91
CA CYS A 18 -11.95 34.65 -31.26
C CYS A 18 -11.97 34.99 -29.76
N ALA A 19 -13.09 35.45 -29.22
CA ALA A 19 -13.17 35.86 -27.81
C ALA A 19 -13.53 34.74 -26.82
N TRP A 20 -13.88 33.53 -27.29
CA TRP A 20 -14.25 32.43 -26.40
C TRP A 20 -13.12 31.46 -26.09
N PHE A 21 -11.98 31.55 -26.74
CA PHE A 21 -10.79 30.81 -26.39
C PHE A 21 -9.97 31.64 -25.38
N LYS A 22 -10.53 31.89 -24.17
CA LYS A 22 -9.68 32.22 -23.03
C LYS A 22 -8.87 30.93 -22.77
N SER A 23 -7.60 30.94 -23.17
CA SER A 23 -6.65 29.98 -22.67
C SER A 23 -6.73 30.04 -21.14
N LYS A 24 -7.13 28.94 -20.51
CA LYS A 24 -7.05 28.81 -19.06
C LYS A 24 -5.58 29.09 -18.76
N GLU A 25 -5.28 30.15 -18.04
CA GLU A 25 -3.90 30.50 -17.70
C GLU A 25 -3.29 29.25 -17.07
N GLU A 26 -2.23 28.72 -17.67
CA GLU A 26 -1.56 27.53 -17.16
C GLU A 26 -0.95 27.91 -15.81
N LYS A 27 -1.35 27.18 -14.76
CA LYS A 27 -0.82 27.39 -13.42
C LYS A 27 0.69 27.17 -13.40
N THR A 28 1.40 28.01 -12.70
CA THR A 28 2.84 27.86 -12.47
C THR A 28 3.13 26.67 -11.54
N ALA A 29 4.38 26.19 -11.52
CA ALA A 29 4.81 25.14 -10.61
C ALA A 29 4.55 25.49 -9.14
N LEU A 30 4.67 26.76 -8.75
CA LEU A 30 4.41 27.23 -7.39
C LEU A 30 2.91 27.18 -7.06
N GLU A 31 2.05 27.55 -7.98
CA GLU A 31 0.59 27.47 -7.79
C GLU A 31 0.14 26.03 -7.70
N LEU A 32 0.64 25.14 -8.55
CA LEU A 32 0.30 23.72 -8.52
C LEU A 32 0.72 23.03 -7.22
N VAL A 33 1.92 23.34 -6.69
CA VAL A 33 2.35 22.78 -5.41
C VAL A 33 1.54 23.34 -4.26
N SER A 34 1.17 24.62 -4.29
CA SER A 34 0.32 25.24 -3.26
C SER A 34 -1.05 24.60 -3.25
N ASP A 35 -1.70 24.50 -4.42
CA ASP A 35 -3.00 23.87 -4.56
C ASP A 35 -2.98 22.42 -4.07
N GLY A 36 -1.98 21.63 -4.49
CA GLY A 36 -1.83 20.23 -4.08
C GLY A 36 -1.66 20.08 -2.57
N ILE A 37 -0.90 20.97 -1.92
CA ILE A 37 -0.73 20.96 -0.45
C ILE A 37 -2.04 21.35 0.24
N ASP A 38 -2.71 22.41 -0.22
CA ASP A 38 -3.96 22.89 0.38
C ASP A 38 -5.06 21.84 0.26
N GLN A 39 -5.20 21.20 -0.91
CA GLN A 39 -6.12 20.10 -1.14
C GLN A 39 -5.79 18.90 -0.24
N PHE A 40 -4.50 18.53 -0.13
CA PHE A 40 -4.07 17.44 0.77
C PHE A 40 -4.45 17.72 2.22
N ASN A 41 -4.22 18.94 2.70
CA ASN A 41 -4.53 19.35 4.07
C ASN A 41 -6.04 19.40 4.35
N ASN A 42 -6.84 19.67 3.31
CA ASN A 42 -8.30 19.63 3.37
C ASN A 42 -8.89 18.21 3.18
N GLU A 43 -8.03 17.20 3.06
CA GLU A 43 -8.42 15.80 2.78
C GLU A 43 -9.04 15.58 1.39
N ASP A 44 -8.93 16.57 0.49
CA ASP A 44 -9.33 16.47 -0.92
C ASP A 44 -8.25 15.74 -1.72
N TYR A 45 -7.96 14.50 -1.32
CA TYR A 45 -6.80 13.72 -1.80
C TYR A 45 -6.82 13.47 -3.30
N GLN A 46 -7.99 13.28 -3.91
CA GLN A 46 -8.10 13.05 -5.34
C GLN A 46 -7.69 14.30 -6.15
N ASP A 47 -8.15 15.48 -5.72
CA ASP A 47 -7.79 16.75 -6.36
C ASP A 47 -6.30 17.08 -6.13
N SER A 48 -5.78 16.72 -4.95
CA SER A 48 -4.36 16.83 -4.61
C SER A 48 -3.50 16.00 -5.56
N ILE A 49 -3.88 14.74 -5.82
CA ILE A 49 -3.19 13.88 -6.81
C ILE A 49 -3.14 14.58 -8.16
N GLU A 50 -4.29 15.10 -8.67
CA GLU A 50 -4.32 15.79 -9.96
C GLU A 50 -3.40 17.01 -10.03
N SER A 51 -3.35 17.80 -8.96
CA SER A 51 -2.49 18.99 -8.89
C SER A 51 -1.01 18.62 -8.88
N PHE A 52 -0.62 17.60 -8.12
CA PHE A 52 0.76 17.13 -8.07
C PHE A 52 1.18 16.37 -9.35
N GLU A 53 0.27 15.64 -10.00
CA GLU A 53 0.54 15.02 -11.30
C GLU A 53 0.77 16.08 -12.38
N LYS A 54 -0.07 17.13 -12.45
CA LYS A 54 0.15 18.27 -13.35
C LYS A 54 1.50 18.94 -13.07
N LEU A 55 1.88 19.10 -11.80
CA LEU A 55 3.19 19.65 -11.44
C LEU A 55 4.32 18.79 -11.98
N ARG A 56 4.27 17.46 -11.77
CA ARG A 56 5.28 16.51 -12.25
C ARG A 56 5.38 16.52 -13.78
N ASP A 57 4.25 16.50 -14.45
CA ASP A 57 4.18 16.34 -15.90
C ASP A 57 4.52 17.63 -16.66
N TRP A 58 4.10 18.80 -16.16
CA TRP A 58 4.35 20.07 -16.82
C TRP A 58 5.69 20.70 -16.42
N TYR A 59 6.17 20.41 -15.21
CA TYR A 59 7.38 21.02 -14.65
C TYR A 59 8.36 19.97 -14.10
N PRO A 60 8.80 18.98 -14.92
CA PRO A 60 9.58 17.83 -14.44
C PRO A 60 10.93 18.21 -13.82
N PHE A 61 11.45 19.41 -14.10
CA PHE A 61 12.69 19.91 -13.52
C PHE A 61 12.47 20.87 -12.34
N SER A 62 11.24 20.99 -11.86
CA SER A 62 10.95 21.82 -10.69
C SER A 62 11.50 21.17 -9.43
N LYS A 63 12.05 21.99 -8.51
CA LYS A 63 12.47 21.53 -7.18
C LYS A 63 11.33 20.92 -6.35
N TYR A 64 10.08 21.14 -6.76
CA TYR A 64 8.90 20.63 -6.06
C TYR A 64 8.48 19.21 -6.50
N VAL A 65 9.09 18.66 -7.57
CA VAL A 65 8.69 17.36 -8.12
C VAL A 65 8.87 16.23 -7.10
N ILE A 66 9.99 16.21 -6.37
CA ILE A 66 10.26 15.20 -5.34
C ILE A 66 9.17 15.21 -4.24
N LEU A 67 8.74 16.40 -3.82
CA LEU A 67 7.65 16.55 -2.87
C LEU A 67 6.32 16.06 -3.47
N ALA A 68 6.03 16.41 -4.72
CA ALA A 68 4.81 16.02 -5.42
C ALA A 68 4.70 14.49 -5.54
N GLU A 69 5.78 13.82 -5.96
CA GLU A 69 5.81 12.36 -6.07
C GLU A 69 5.52 11.67 -4.73
N LEU A 70 6.11 12.16 -3.64
CA LEU A 70 5.85 11.61 -2.32
C LEU A 70 4.40 11.87 -1.87
N LYS A 71 3.88 13.08 -2.14
CA LYS A 71 2.51 13.46 -1.78
C LYS A 71 1.45 12.72 -2.60
N ILE A 72 1.71 12.38 -3.86
CA ILE A 72 0.85 11.50 -4.66
C ILE A 72 0.73 10.13 -3.97
N ALA A 73 1.86 9.54 -3.55
CA ALA A 73 1.85 8.26 -2.85
C ALA A 73 1.09 8.33 -1.52
N ASP A 74 1.33 9.38 -0.72
CA ASP A 74 0.61 9.65 0.52
C ASP A 74 -0.91 9.77 0.28
N ALA A 75 -1.32 10.50 -0.77
CA ALA A 75 -2.73 10.71 -1.10
C ALA A 75 -3.41 9.39 -1.52
N TYR A 76 -2.77 8.56 -2.33
CA TYR A 76 -3.25 7.22 -2.66
C TYR A 76 -3.46 6.36 -1.40
N TYR A 77 -2.53 6.40 -0.45
CA TYR A 77 -2.69 5.71 0.83
C TYR A 77 -3.92 6.19 1.60
N HIS A 78 -4.14 7.50 1.68
CA HIS A 78 -5.28 8.08 2.40
C HIS A 78 -6.63 7.73 1.79
N ILE A 79 -6.75 7.67 0.46
CA ILE A 79 -7.97 7.18 -0.21
C ILE A 79 -8.08 5.65 -0.21
N LYS A 80 -7.16 4.94 0.47
CA LYS A 80 -7.09 3.47 0.57
C LYS A 80 -6.88 2.75 -0.77
N ASN A 81 -6.35 3.46 -1.75
CA ASN A 81 -5.92 2.86 -3.00
C ASN A 81 -4.50 2.31 -2.82
N TYR A 82 -4.40 1.21 -2.08
CA TYR A 82 -3.13 0.70 -1.58
C TYR A 82 -2.22 0.15 -2.68
N GLU A 83 -2.78 -0.33 -3.79
CA GLU A 83 -1.98 -0.84 -4.92
C GLU A 83 -1.23 0.31 -5.60
N GLU A 84 -1.91 1.41 -5.92
CA GLU A 84 -1.30 2.61 -6.49
C GLU A 84 -0.37 3.31 -5.49
N ALA A 85 -0.72 3.30 -4.20
CA ALA A 85 0.18 3.83 -3.16
C ALA A 85 1.51 3.06 -3.13
N VAL A 86 1.48 1.72 -3.13
CA VAL A 86 2.70 0.89 -3.19
C VAL A 86 3.50 1.21 -4.44
N ALA A 87 2.86 1.24 -5.62
CA ALA A 87 3.54 1.53 -6.87
C ALA A 87 4.19 2.92 -6.87
N ALA A 88 3.51 3.94 -6.34
CA ALA A 88 4.04 5.31 -6.24
C ALA A 88 5.20 5.41 -5.24
N TYR A 89 5.10 4.77 -4.06
CA TYR A 89 6.20 4.72 -3.09
C TYR A 89 7.42 3.96 -3.61
N GLU A 90 7.23 2.82 -4.30
CA GLU A 90 8.33 2.07 -4.91
C GLU A 90 8.99 2.87 -6.04
N ALA A 91 8.22 3.61 -6.84
CA ALA A 91 8.76 4.52 -7.84
C ALA A 91 9.61 5.61 -7.18
N PHE A 92 9.12 6.22 -6.08
CA PHE A 92 9.88 7.21 -5.31
C PHE A 92 11.20 6.62 -4.76
N GLU A 93 11.17 5.44 -4.15
CA GLU A 93 12.36 4.76 -3.63
C GLU A 93 13.39 4.51 -4.74
N ASN A 94 12.93 4.08 -5.92
CA ASN A 94 13.81 3.80 -7.07
C ASN A 94 14.42 5.07 -7.68
N LEU A 95 13.65 6.15 -7.77
CA LEU A 95 14.11 7.42 -8.35
C LEU A 95 14.99 8.21 -7.38
N HIS A 96 14.73 8.10 -6.08
CA HIS A 96 15.38 8.92 -5.04
C HIS A 96 16.01 8.08 -3.92
N PRO A 97 16.88 7.07 -4.21
CA PRO A 97 17.34 6.08 -3.23
C PRO A 97 18.18 6.66 -2.08
N ARG A 98 18.61 7.92 -2.19
CA ARG A 98 19.39 8.63 -1.15
C ARG A 98 18.58 9.71 -0.44
N ASN A 99 17.28 9.80 -0.71
CA ASN A 99 16.42 10.78 -0.06
C ASN A 99 16.24 10.41 1.43
N GLU A 100 16.21 11.41 2.30
CA GLU A 100 16.01 11.23 3.74
C GLU A 100 14.66 10.61 4.11
N ALA A 101 13.66 10.72 3.22
CA ALA A 101 12.35 10.13 3.40
C ALA A 101 12.30 8.60 3.12
N ILE A 102 13.37 7.96 2.66
CA ILE A 102 13.37 6.53 2.32
C ILE A 102 12.89 5.62 3.47
N PRO A 103 13.31 5.79 4.73
CA PRO A 103 12.76 5.00 5.83
C PRO A 103 11.24 5.15 5.99
N TYR A 104 10.72 6.37 5.85
CA TYR A 104 9.29 6.65 5.83
C TYR A 104 8.59 5.93 4.67
N VAL A 105 9.14 6.02 3.46
CA VAL A 105 8.58 5.39 2.26
C VAL A 105 8.47 3.88 2.43
N ILE A 106 9.54 3.21 2.89
CA ILE A 106 9.50 1.76 3.14
C ILE A 106 8.48 1.42 4.23
N PHE A 107 8.36 2.23 5.27
CA PHE A 107 7.35 2.05 6.31
C PHE A 107 5.94 2.14 5.74
N GLN A 108 5.67 3.12 4.86
CA GLN A 108 4.36 3.31 4.22
C GLN A 108 4.01 2.16 3.27
N ILE A 109 4.97 1.63 2.49
CA ILE A 109 4.78 0.40 1.70
C ILE A 109 4.34 -0.75 2.62
N GLY A 110 5.04 -0.92 3.75
CA GLY A 110 4.67 -1.92 4.76
C GLY A 110 3.26 -1.72 5.30
N LEU A 111 2.85 -0.46 5.56
CA LEU A 111 1.51 -0.13 6.01
C LEU A 111 0.46 -0.42 4.93
N CYS A 112 0.71 -0.11 3.65
CA CYS A 112 -0.20 -0.43 2.57
C CYS A 112 -0.55 -1.93 2.54
N TYR A 113 0.44 -2.80 2.68
CA TYR A 113 0.20 -4.24 2.79
C TYR A 113 -0.48 -4.60 4.11
N TYR A 114 -0.08 -3.98 5.22
CA TYR A 114 -0.63 -4.27 6.55
C TYR A 114 -2.12 -3.97 6.64
N GLU A 115 -2.58 -2.85 6.10
CA GLU A 115 -4.00 -2.45 6.09
C GLU A 115 -4.89 -3.39 5.26
N GLN A 116 -4.30 -4.23 4.41
CA GLN A 116 -4.98 -5.22 3.58
C GLN A 116 -4.96 -6.63 4.20
N ILE A 117 -4.43 -6.81 5.42
CA ILE A 117 -4.43 -8.12 6.10
C ILE A 117 -5.87 -8.48 6.47
N ASP A 118 -6.32 -9.61 5.97
CA ASP A 118 -7.63 -10.18 6.27
C ASP A 118 -7.55 -11.19 7.44
N THR A 119 -8.63 -11.91 7.70
CA THR A 119 -8.73 -12.91 8.76
C THR A 119 -7.82 -14.12 8.48
N ILE A 120 -7.50 -14.88 9.54
CA ILE A 120 -6.55 -16.00 9.48
C ILE A 120 -6.99 -17.18 8.60
N ASP A 121 -8.25 -17.23 8.18
CA ASP A 121 -8.80 -18.24 7.27
C ASP A 121 -8.69 -17.84 5.79
N ARG A 122 -8.22 -16.61 5.50
CA ARG A 122 -8.02 -16.06 4.17
C ARG A 122 -6.57 -16.14 3.71
N ASP A 123 -6.32 -15.67 2.50
CA ASP A 123 -4.97 -15.55 1.96
C ASP A 123 -4.11 -14.63 2.82
N GLN A 124 -2.86 -15.01 3.04
CA GLN A 124 -1.93 -14.30 3.91
C GLN A 124 -0.80 -13.59 3.14
N THR A 125 -0.98 -13.37 1.84
CA THR A 125 0.03 -12.72 0.99
C THR A 125 0.33 -11.31 1.50
N HIS A 126 -0.68 -10.53 1.87
CA HIS A 126 -0.48 -9.18 2.41
C HIS A 126 0.26 -9.20 3.76
N ALA A 127 -0.06 -10.14 4.65
CA ALA A 127 0.65 -10.28 5.93
C ALA A 127 2.13 -10.62 5.73
N LYS A 128 2.45 -11.46 4.74
CA LYS A 128 3.82 -11.81 4.39
C LYS A 128 4.55 -10.61 3.77
N ASN A 129 3.95 -9.93 2.80
CA ASN A 129 4.55 -8.76 2.15
C ASN A 129 4.81 -7.63 3.16
N ALA A 130 3.85 -7.37 4.08
CA ALA A 130 4.04 -6.41 5.16
C ALA A 130 5.21 -6.79 6.07
N LEU A 131 5.28 -8.08 6.49
CA LEU A 131 6.35 -8.59 7.35
C LEU A 131 7.72 -8.44 6.66
N ASP A 132 7.83 -8.83 5.40
CA ASP A 132 9.08 -8.76 4.64
C ASP A 132 9.53 -7.29 4.46
N THR A 133 8.60 -6.38 4.17
CA THR A 133 8.87 -4.95 4.01
C THR A 133 9.33 -4.31 5.33
N PHE A 134 8.64 -4.57 6.44
CA PHE A 134 9.05 -4.05 7.75
C PHE A 134 10.38 -4.63 8.23
N ASN A 135 10.68 -5.90 7.95
CA ASN A 135 11.97 -6.50 8.24
C ASN A 135 13.08 -5.88 7.37
N ARG A 136 12.81 -5.57 6.10
CA ARG A 136 13.71 -4.83 5.22
C ARG A 136 14.04 -3.45 5.81
N LEU A 137 13.04 -2.71 6.26
CA LEU A 137 13.21 -1.42 6.92
C LEU A 137 14.13 -1.52 8.13
N LYS A 138 13.85 -2.45 9.04
CA LYS A 138 14.68 -2.66 10.23
C LYS A 138 16.12 -3.07 9.92
N LYS A 139 16.33 -3.82 8.86
CA LYS A 139 17.66 -4.23 8.42
C LYS A 139 18.46 -3.08 7.81
N GLN A 140 17.82 -2.24 7.01
CA GLN A 140 18.47 -1.15 6.29
C GLN A 140 18.68 0.09 7.16
N PHE A 141 17.74 0.38 8.07
CA PHE A 141 17.71 1.60 8.88
C PHE A 141 17.39 1.28 10.35
N PRO A 142 18.24 0.49 11.05
CA PRO A 142 17.92 -0.03 12.39
C PRO A 142 17.66 1.04 13.44
N GLU A 143 18.31 2.21 13.33
CA GLU A 143 18.21 3.32 14.29
C GLU A 143 17.11 4.33 13.94
N ASP A 144 16.41 4.15 12.79
CA ASP A 144 15.39 5.08 12.36
C ASP A 144 14.09 4.88 13.16
N ILE A 145 13.36 6.00 13.39
CA ILE A 145 12.11 5.98 14.14
C ILE A 145 11.05 5.07 13.49
N TYR A 146 11.02 5.01 12.16
CA TYR A 146 10.08 4.15 11.44
C TYR A 146 10.41 2.68 11.60
N ALA A 147 11.70 2.32 11.71
CA ALA A 147 12.11 0.96 12.02
C ALA A 147 11.69 0.53 13.44
N HIS A 148 11.76 1.44 14.41
CA HIS A 148 11.24 1.19 15.75
C HIS A 148 9.71 1.01 15.74
N ARG A 149 8.97 1.89 15.05
CA ARG A 149 7.51 1.80 14.89
C ARG A 149 7.04 0.53 14.18
N ALA A 150 7.84 0.00 13.24
CA ALA A 150 7.54 -1.25 12.53
C ALA A 150 7.48 -2.48 13.48
N GLY A 151 8.09 -2.42 14.66
CA GLY A 151 8.16 -3.55 15.59
C GLY A 151 6.81 -4.14 15.99
N ASP A 152 5.82 -3.30 16.26
CA ASP A 152 4.48 -3.75 16.63
C ASP A 152 3.70 -4.30 15.43
N HIS A 153 3.88 -3.73 14.24
CA HIS A 153 3.29 -4.24 13.00
C HIS A 153 3.87 -5.62 12.66
N ILE A 154 5.19 -5.81 12.81
CA ILE A 154 5.86 -7.11 12.64
C ILE A 154 5.23 -8.18 13.55
N LYS A 155 5.03 -7.88 14.85
CA LYS A 155 4.41 -8.82 15.78
C LYS A 155 3.00 -9.23 15.33
N LYS A 156 2.21 -8.26 14.84
CA LYS A 156 0.85 -8.51 14.36
C LYS A 156 0.85 -9.34 13.05
N CYS A 157 1.77 -9.06 12.12
CA CYS A 157 1.93 -9.88 10.90
C CYS A 157 2.30 -11.32 11.26
N ILE A 158 3.28 -11.51 12.15
CA ILE A 158 3.69 -12.84 12.63
C ILE A 158 2.51 -13.55 13.29
N LYS A 159 1.70 -12.86 14.09
CA LYS A 159 0.52 -13.43 14.73
C LYS A 159 -0.52 -13.88 13.71
N SER A 160 -0.75 -13.11 12.65
CA SER A 160 -1.66 -13.49 11.56
C SER A 160 -1.18 -14.75 10.84
N LEU A 161 0.10 -14.79 10.46
CA LEU A 161 0.71 -15.94 9.78
C LEU A 161 0.70 -17.21 10.63
N ALA A 162 1.08 -17.12 11.91
CA ALA A 162 1.04 -18.24 12.84
C ALA A 162 -0.40 -18.73 13.09
N GLY A 163 -1.35 -17.79 13.17
CA GLY A 163 -2.78 -18.07 13.30
C GLY A 163 -3.32 -18.82 12.09
N HIS A 164 -2.92 -18.44 10.89
CA HIS A 164 -3.30 -19.13 9.66
C HIS A 164 -2.75 -20.57 9.65
N GLU A 165 -1.46 -20.78 9.95
CA GLU A 165 -0.88 -22.12 10.05
C GLU A 165 -1.63 -22.99 11.08
N PHE A 166 -1.97 -22.43 12.23
CA PHE A 166 -2.77 -23.10 13.23
C PHE A 166 -4.18 -23.43 12.71
N TYR A 167 -4.85 -22.50 12.06
CA TYR A 167 -6.18 -22.69 11.48
C TYR A 167 -6.19 -23.83 10.44
N VAL A 168 -5.22 -23.85 9.53
CA VAL A 168 -5.07 -24.93 8.54
C VAL A 168 -4.80 -26.26 9.22
N GLY A 169 -3.95 -26.28 10.25
CA GLY A 169 -3.72 -27.49 11.08
C GLY A 169 -4.99 -28.01 11.73
N PHE A 170 -5.79 -27.10 12.30
CA PHE A 170 -7.07 -27.42 12.91
C PHE A 170 -8.10 -27.96 11.92
N PHE A 171 -8.17 -27.38 10.72
CA PHE A 171 -8.99 -27.89 9.62
C PHE A 171 -8.64 -29.35 9.26
N TYR A 172 -7.34 -29.65 9.09
CA TYR A 172 -6.88 -31.04 8.84
C TYR A 172 -7.18 -31.97 9.99
N TYR A 173 -7.04 -31.53 11.24
CA TYR A 173 -7.38 -32.29 12.40
C TYR A 173 -8.87 -32.70 12.43
N LYS A 174 -9.76 -31.73 12.18
CA LYS A 174 -11.22 -31.96 12.08
C LYS A 174 -11.59 -32.91 10.95
N SER A 175 -10.87 -32.82 9.83
CA SER A 175 -11.03 -33.69 8.66
C SER A 175 -10.35 -35.07 8.83
N LYS A 176 -9.82 -35.39 10.03
CA LYS A 176 -9.12 -36.64 10.35
C LYS A 176 -7.82 -36.89 9.55
N HIS A 177 -7.26 -35.86 8.93
CA HIS A 177 -5.96 -35.94 8.26
C HIS A 177 -4.83 -35.65 9.24
N TYR A 178 -4.67 -36.51 10.24
CA TYR A 178 -3.82 -36.28 11.42
C TYR A 178 -2.35 -36.04 11.11
N LYS A 179 -1.80 -36.70 10.07
CA LYS A 179 -0.41 -36.46 9.62
C LYS A 179 -0.21 -35.06 9.06
N ALA A 180 -1.15 -34.56 8.26
CA ALA A 180 -1.11 -33.20 7.73
C ALA A 180 -1.30 -32.17 8.86
N ALA A 181 -2.26 -32.41 9.77
CA ALA A 181 -2.47 -31.56 10.93
C ALA A 181 -1.22 -31.47 11.82
N LEU A 182 -0.57 -32.60 12.10
CA LEU A 182 0.66 -32.69 12.89
C LEU A 182 1.77 -31.80 12.29
N ASN A 183 1.95 -31.86 10.97
CA ASN A 183 2.97 -31.06 10.30
C ASN A 183 2.68 -29.55 10.43
N ARG A 184 1.42 -29.14 10.31
CA ARG A 184 1.04 -27.72 10.46
C ARG A 184 1.23 -27.23 11.89
N PHE A 185 0.83 -27.99 12.90
CA PHE A 185 1.05 -27.62 14.29
C PHE A 185 2.54 -27.59 14.67
N LYS A 186 3.37 -28.51 14.13
CA LYS A 186 4.82 -28.46 14.29
C LYS A 186 5.41 -27.22 13.60
N SER A 187 4.89 -26.83 12.43
CA SER A 187 5.27 -25.58 11.75
C SER A 187 5.02 -24.34 12.62
N VAL A 188 3.87 -24.28 13.32
CA VAL A 188 3.59 -23.18 14.26
C VAL A 188 4.68 -23.09 15.34
N LEU A 189 5.15 -24.23 15.86
CA LEU A 189 6.14 -24.26 16.93
C LEU A 189 7.56 -23.94 16.48
N SER A 190 7.91 -24.32 15.23
CA SER A 190 9.28 -24.21 14.72
C SER A 190 9.55 -22.94 13.93
N ASN A 191 8.54 -22.40 13.23
CA ASN A 191 8.73 -21.32 12.27
C ASN A 191 8.28 -19.95 12.81
N PHE A 192 7.55 -19.93 13.93
CA PHE A 192 7.06 -18.68 14.50
C PHE A 192 7.46 -18.57 15.97
N PRO A 193 7.79 -17.35 16.48
CA PRO A 193 7.91 -17.14 17.93
C PRO A 193 6.54 -17.34 18.60
N ASP A 194 6.53 -17.50 19.92
CA ASP A 194 5.26 -17.60 20.63
C ASP A 194 4.49 -16.27 20.60
N VAL A 195 3.47 -16.26 19.78
CA VAL A 195 2.52 -15.16 19.63
C VAL A 195 1.11 -15.54 20.10
N GLY A 196 1.04 -16.56 20.99
CA GLY A 196 -0.18 -17.01 21.62
C GLY A 196 -0.78 -18.30 21.04
N PHE A 197 -0.09 -18.98 20.13
CA PHE A 197 -0.55 -20.25 19.53
C PHE A 197 0.23 -21.49 19.99
N HIS A 198 1.39 -21.34 20.63
CA HIS A 198 2.29 -22.46 20.96
C HIS A 198 1.65 -23.47 21.91
N GLN A 199 0.98 -23.01 22.96
CA GLN A 199 0.35 -23.92 23.91
C GLN A 199 -0.72 -24.82 23.26
N GLN A 200 -1.57 -24.22 22.43
CA GLN A 200 -2.60 -24.95 21.69
C GLN A 200 -1.98 -25.88 20.64
N ALA A 201 -0.96 -25.43 19.92
CA ALA A 201 -0.25 -26.26 18.94
C ALA A 201 0.36 -27.48 19.59
N LEU A 202 1.02 -27.36 20.76
CA LEU A 202 1.56 -28.49 21.53
C LEU A 202 0.48 -29.52 21.94
N GLN A 203 -0.70 -29.05 22.36
CA GLN A 203 -1.83 -29.91 22.68
C GLN A 203 -2.27 -30.74 21.46
N TYR A 204 -2.43 -30.07 20.30
CA TYR A 204 -2.83 -30.75 19.07
C TYR A 204 -1.75 -31.64 18.48
N VAL A 205 -0.46 -31.32 18.65
CA VAL A 205 0.65 -32.24 18.32
C VAL A 205 0.49 -33.55 19.09
N SER A 206 0.33 -33.49 20.42
CA SER A 206 0.15 -34.66 21.26
C SER A 206 -1.10 -35.51 20.87
N LEU A 207 -2.21 -34.83 20.55
CA LEU A 207 -3.44 -35.49 20.10
C LEU A 207 -3.24 -36.21 18.76
N CYS A 208 -2.62 -35.54 17.79
CA CYS A 208 -2.34 -36.14 16.48
C CYS A 208 -1.42 -37.34 16.57
N GLU A 209 -0.36 -37.27 17.37
CA GLU A 209 0.57 -38.40 17.59
C GLU A 209 -0.11 -39.61 18.20
N LYS A 210 -0.97 -39.40 19.21
CA LYS A 210 -1.78 -40.51 19.81
C LYS A 210 -2.72 -41.14 18.80
N LEU A 211 -3.38 -40.37 17.94
CA LEU A 211 -4.31 -40.89 16.94
C LEU A 211 -3.58 -41.66 15.84
N LEU A 212 -2.43 -41.18 15.37
CA LEU A 212 -1.61 -41.87 14.38
C LEU A 212 -1.06 -43.19 14.87
N THR A 213 -0.65 -43.28 16.15
CA THR A 213 -0.18 -44.54 16.74
C THR A 213 -1.30 -45.55 16.94
N LYS A 214 -2.54 -45.10 17.15
CA LYS A 214 -3.71 -45.98 17.25
C LYS A 214 -4.09 -46.56 15.88
N ASP A 215 -4.05 -45.74 14.82
CA ASP A 215 -4.35 -46.18 13.45
C ASP A 215 -3.34 -47.19 12.89
N GLN A 216 -2.10 -47.19 13.39
CA GLN A 216 -1.06 -48.16 13.02
C GLN A 216 -1.19 -49.51 13.73
N LYS A 217 -2.00 -49.59 14.80
CA LYS A 217 -2.20 -50.82 15.59
C LYS A 217 -3.48 -51.59 15.21
N ASN A 218 -4.35 -50.97 14.42
CA ASN A 218 -5.56 -51.58 13.87
C ASN A 218 -5.35 -51.98 12.42
#